data_796d75cd439d31fd587814e8a4850798
#
_entry.id   796d75cd439d31fd587814e8a4850798
#
_cell.length_a   1.000
_cell.length_b   1.000
_cell.length_c   1.000
_cell.angle_alpha   90.00
_cell.angle_beta   90.00
_cell.angle_gamma   90.00
#
_symmetry.space_group_name_H-M   'P 1'
#
loop_
_entity.id
_entity.type
_entity.pdbx_description
1 polymer ?
#
loop_
_entity_poly.entity_id
_entity_poly.type
_entity_poly.pdbx_seq_one_letter_code
_entity_poly.pdbx_strand_id
1 'polypeptide(L)'
;SGYSTDTYKLGLTWAPSEDLRFRTTFARAVRAPNIGELFAPVITQLGNLSVDPCASVGDDGTNSGFVPSGSLKDTCAAQGAPSTSIGFIPQPAAGQVNITTGGNLNVQPEESDSFTIGFVATPSAIPNLTFSVDYYDIEITKAISTPTESDAIALCFDNPSPANAACAGIVRSPIDGGLSGD
;
A
#
# COMPACT_ATOMS: atom_id res chain seq x y z
N SER A 1 23.56 10.14 1.47
CA SER A 1 22.76 10.27 2.71
C SER A 1 22.84 8.95 3.48
N GLY A 2 23.28 9.03 4.74
CA GLY A 2 23.30 7.87 5.65
C GLY A 2 22.05 7.89 6.52
N TYR A 3 21.46 6.72 6.75
CA TYR A 3 20.41 6.56 7.75
C TYR A 3 21.06 6.15 9.07
N SER A 4 20.67 6.79 10.17
CA SER A 4 20.99 6.32 11.52
C SER A 4 19.75 5.61 12.05
N THR A 5 19.90 4.38 12.48
CA THR A 5 18.79 3.55 12.97
C THR A 5 19.18 2.86 14.26
N ASP A 6 18.28 2.84 15.22
CA ASP A 6 18.48 2.19 16.50
C ASP A 6 17.63 0.91 16.58
N THR A 7 18.29 -0.21 16.85
CA THR A 7 17.64 -1.50 17.09
C THR A 7 17.99 -1.98 18.49
N TYR A 8 17.00 -2.46 19.20
CA TYR A 8 17.21 -2.99 20.55
C TYR A 8 16.20 -4.09 20.86
N LYS A 9 16.60 -4.93 21.82
CA LYS A 9 15.75 -6.00 22.34
C LYS A 9 15.95 -6.09 23.85
N LEU A 10 14.83 -6.11 24.56
CA LEU A 10 14.80 -6.35 25.99
C LEU A 10 13.94 -7.60 26.25
N GLY A 11 14.46 -8.52 27.04
CA GLY A 11 13.72 -9.73 27.43
C GLY A 11 13.87 -10.03 28.91
N LEU A 12 12.79 -10.51 29.51
CA LEU A 12 12.76 -10.98 30.89
C LEU A 12 12.20 -12.40 30.92
N THR A 13 12.88 -13.28 31.67
CA THR A 13 12.39 -14.61 31.97
C THR A 13 12.33 -14.75 33.50
N TRP A 14 11.19 -15.20 34.00
CA TRP A 14 10.97 -15.41 35.41
C TRP A 14 10.36 -16.77 35.67
N ALA A 15 11.01 -17.57 36.49
CA ALA A 15 10.57 -18.91 36.89
C ALA A 15 10.29 -18.94 38.42
N PRO A 16 9.02 -18.68 38.83
CA PRO A 16 8.65 -18.72 40.23
C PRO A 16 8.71 -20.13 40.85
N SER A 17 8.65 -21.16 40.04
CA SER A 17 8.79 -22.58 40.41
C SER A 17 9.44 -23.38 39.29
N GLU A 18 9.79 -24.64 39.57
CA GLU A 18 10.29 -25.55 38.51
C GLU A 18 9.25 -25.87 37.44
N ASP A 19 7.97 -25.79 37.84
CA ASP A 19 6.83 -26.12 36.96
C ASP A 19 6.33 -24.95 36.13
N LEU A 20 6.79 -23.71 36.39
CA LEU A 20 6.21 -22.54 35.75
C LEU A 20 7.28 -21.51 35.38
N ARG A 21 7.26 -21.07 34.12
CA ARG A 21 8.17 -20.07 33.59
C ARG A 21 7.40 -19.03 32.77
N PHE A 22 7.57 -17.77 33.12
CA PHE A 22 7.10 -16.62 32.37
C PHE A 22 8.20 -16.05 31.50
N ARG A 23 7.84 -15.53 30.33
CA ARG A 23 8.75 -14.82 29.44
C ARG A 23 8.06 -13.59 28.87
N THR A 24 8.77 -12.49 28.76
CA THR A 24 8.33 -11.31 28.02
C THR A 24 9.48 -10.75 27.23
N THR A 25 9.18 -10.20 26.07
CA THR A 25 10.19 -9.58 25.19
C THR A 25 9.58 -8.36 24.53
N PHE A 26 10.37 -7.29 24.48
CA PHE A 26 10.13 -6.13 23.64
C PHE A 26 11.32 -5.98 22.68
N ALA A 27 11.05 -5.79 21.39
CA ALA A 27 12.09 -5.64 20.37
C ALA A 27 11.68 -4.57 19.36
N ARG A 28 12.61 -3.67 19.04
CA ARG A 28 12.54 -2.79 17.88
C ARG A 28 13.53 -3.27 16.83
N ALA A 29 13.03 -3.52 15.63
CA ALA A 29 13.83 -3.86 14.45
C ALA A 29 13.62 -2.80 13.38
N VAL A 30 14.64 -2.60 12.54
CA VAL A 30 14.60 -1.64 11.43
C VAL A 30 15.09 -2.33 10.16
N ARG A 31 14.39 -2.13 9.05
CA ARG A 31 14.80 -2.55 7.72
C ARG A 31 15.14 -1.35 6.86
N ALA A 32 16.37 -1.22 6.43
CA ALA A 32 16.75 -0.19 5.46
C ALA A 32 16.16 -0.52 4.07
N PRO A 33 15.78 0.50 3.28
CA PRO A 33 15.40 0.29 1.89
C PRO A 33 16.51 -0.41 1.12
N ASN A 34 16.15 -1.32 0.22
CA ASN A 34 17.11 -1.97 -0.66
C ASN A 34 17.49 -1.07 -1.87
N ILE A 35 18.51 -1.48 -2.62
CA ILE A 35 19.00 -0.72 -3.77
C ILE A 35 17.93 -0.54 -4.84
N GLY A 36 17.08 -1.56 -5.07
CA GLY A 36 15.98 -1.47 -6.04
C GLY A 36 14.90 -0.47 -5.60
N GLU A 37 14.54 -0.47 -4.32
CA GLU A 37 13.55 0.48 -3.77
C GLU A 37 14.03 1.94 -3.88
N LEU A 38 15.34 2.18 -3.80
CA LEU A 38 15.92 3.53 -3.90
C LEU A 38 16.26 3.95 -5.33
N PHE A 39 16.83 3.05 -6.14
CA PHE A 39 17.52 3.40 -7.38
C PHE A 39 17.02 2.64 -8.62
N ALA A 40 15.91 1.90 -8.54
CA ALA A 40 15.36 1.27 -9.74
C ALA A 40 15.17 2.33 -10.85
N PRO A 41 15.55 2.01 -12.09
CA PRO A 41 15.32 2.93 -13.20
C PRO A 41 13.82 3.19 -13.37
N VAL A 42 13.50 4.42 -13.78
CA VAL A 42 12.13 4.76 -14.13
C VAL A 42 11.78 4.07 -15.42
N ILE A 43 10.77 3.22 -15.40
CA ILE A 43 10.27 2.49 -16.57
C ILE A 43 8.76 2.67 -16.71
N THR A 44 8.28 2.65 -17.95
CA THR A 44 6.86 2.57 -18.26
C THR A 44 6.51 1.14 -18.63
N GLN A 45 5.48 0.60 -18.05
CA GLN A 45 5.00 -0.76 -18.28
C GLN A 45 3.47 -0.78 -18.27
N LEU A 46 2.87 -1.90 -18.68
CA LEU A 46 1.43 -2.09 -18.60
C LEU A 46 1.05 -2.55 -17.19
N GLY A 47 0.04 -1.90 -16.63
CA GLY A 47 -0.65 -2.30 -15.43
C GLY A 47 -2.09 -2.72 -15.72
N ASN A 48 -2.77 -3.32 -14.74
CA ASN A 48 -4.13 -3.81 -14.88
C ASN A 48 -5.11 -2.90 -14.11
N LEU A 49 -5.97 -2.22 -14.84
CA LEU A 49 -7.05 -1.40 -14.29
C LEU A 49 -8.34 -1.68 -15.05
N SER A 50 -9.25 -2.42 -14.42
CA SER A 50 -10.51 -2.82 -15.05
C SER A 50 -11.57 -1.73 -15.06
N VAL A 51 -11.48 -0.73 -14.17
CA VAL A 51 -12.48 0.34 -14.06
C VAL A 51 -11.81 1.69 -13.83
N ASP A 52 -12.04 2.62 -14.75
CA ASP A 52 -11.72 4.03 -14.58
C ASP A 52 -12.96 4.80 -14.10
N PRO A 53 -12.93 5.43 -12.91
CA PRO A 53 -14.07 6.18 -12.39
C PRO A 53 -14.51 7.38 -13.25
N CYS A 54 -13.66 7.89 -14.12
CA CYS A 54 -13.99 8.98 -15.05
C CYS A 54 -14.61 8.50 -16.36
N ALA A 55 -14.51 7.21 -16.64
CA ALA A 55 -14.94 6.68 -17.94
C ALA A 55 -16.46 6.60 -18.06
N SER A 56 -16.93 6.84 -19.25
CA SER A 56 -18.35 6.82 -19.64
C SER A 56 -18.61 5.82 -20.77
N VAL A 57 -17.56 5.42 -21.50
CA VAL A 57 -17.63 4.49 -22.63
C VAL A 57 -16.94 3.19 -22.22
N GLY A 58 -17.66 2.07 -22.32
CA GLY A 58 -17.10 0.74 -22.07
C GLY A 58 -16.02 0.37 -23.11
N ASP A 59 -15.27 -0.68 -22.81
CA ASP A 59 -14.28 -1.25 -23.72
C ASP A 59 -14.90 -1.86 -25.00
N ASP A 60 -16.21 -2.12 -24.98
CA ASP A 60 -17.01 -2.51 -26.14
C ASP A 60 -17.46 -1.31 -27.02
N GLY A 61 -17.07 -0.09 -26.64
CA GLY A 61 -17.45 1.15 -27.31
C GLY A 61 -18.84 1.67 -26.98
N THR A 62 -19.57 1.01 -26.05
CA THR A 62 -20.91 1.43 -25.66
C THR A 62 -20.87 2.55 -24.62
N ASN A 63 -21.51 3.68 -24.92
CA ASN A 63 -21.63 4.77 -23.93
C ASN A 63 -22.73 4.42 -22.90
N SER A 64 -22.35 4.38 -21.63
CA SER A 64 -23.23 4.08 -20.51
C SER A 64 -24.22 5.19 -20.18
N GLY A 65 -24.03 6.38 -20.74
CA GLY A 65 -24.77 7.60 -20.36
C GLY A 65 -24.31 8.23 -19.04
N PHE A 66 -23.31 7.64 -18.39
CA PHE A 66 -22.71 8.22 -17.19
C PHE A 66 -21.91 9.47 -17.55
N VAL A 67 -22.13 10.56 -16.82
CA VAL A 67 -21.37 11.80 -16.98
C VAL A 67 -20.81 12.21 -15.62
N PRO A 68 -19.47 12.20 -15.44
CA PRO A 68 -18.86 12.71 -14.23
C PRO A 68 -19.35 14.12 -13.87
N SER A 69 -19.69 14.34 -12.59
CA SER A 69 -20.20 15.62 -12.11
C SER A 69 -19.56 16.02 -10.77
N GLY A 70 -19.68 17.29 -10.38
CA GLY A 70 -19.13 17.81 -9.14
C GLY A 70 -17.63 17.57 -9.01
N SER A 71 -17.18 17.22 -7.81
CA SER A 71 -15.76 16.99 -7.51
C SER A 71 -15.13 15.87 -8.35
N LEU A 72 -15.90 14.86 -8.75
CA LEU A 72 -15.41 13.82 -9.64
C LEU A 72 -15.00 14.41 -11.00
N LYS A 73 -15.89 15.21 -11.62
CA LYS A 73 -15.59 15.91 -12.88
C LYS A 73 -14.35 16.79 -12.77
N ASP A 74 -14.28 17.55 -11.66
CA ASP A 74 -13.17 18.49 -11.45
C ASP A 74 -11.84 17.73 -11.27
N THR A 75 -11.88 16.57 -10.63
CA THR A 75 -10.70 15.68 -10.50
C THR A 75 -10.29 15.11 -11.85
N CYS A 76 -11.21 14.60 -12.66
CA CYS A 76 -10.90 14.07 -14.00
C CYS A 76 -10.29 15.16 -14.89
N ALA A 77 -10.82 16.39 -14.84
CA ALA A 77 -10.29 17.53 -15.58
C ALA A 77 -8.90 17.95 -15.09
N ALA A 78 -8.66 17.94 -13.77
CA ALA A 78 -7.37 18.28 -13.17
C ALA A 78 -6.28 17.26 -13.54
N GLN A 79 -6.65 16.00 -13.82
CA GLN A 79 -5.77 14.95 -14.32
C GLN A 79 -5.42 15.10 -15.80
N GLY A 80 -6.01 16.06 -16.52
CA GLY A 80 -5.73 16.36 -17.92
C GLY A 80 -6.84 15.99 -18.91
N ALA A 81 -7.97 15.42 -18.44
CA ALA A 81 -9.08 15.12 -19.35
C ALA A 81 -9.66 16.41 -19.98
N PRO A 82 -9.76 16.48 -21.33
CA PRO A 82 -10.39 17.63 -21.99
C PRO A 82 -11.84 17.78 -21.54
N SER A 83 -12.30 19.02 -21.39
CA SER A 83 -13.70 19.28 -21.00
C SER A 83 -14.72 18.72 -22.02
N THR A 84 -14.31 18.58 -23.27
CA THR A 84 -15.12 18.04 -24.36
C THR A 84 -15.24 16.52 -24.32
N SER A 85 -14.31 15.82 -23.64
CA SER A 85 -14.34 14.35 -23.49
C SER A 85 -15.14 13.90 -22.26
N ILE A 86 -15.47 14.79 -21.35
CA ILE A 86 -16.28 14.44 -20.16
C ILE A 86 -17.64 13.89 -20.60
N GLY A 87 -17.95 12.67 -20.20
CA GLY A 87 -19.13 11.90 -20.65
C GLY A 87 -18.89 11.02 -21.87
N PHE A 88 -17.64 11.01 -22.38
CA PHE A 88 -17.20 10.18 -23.51
C PHE A 88 -15.82 9.53 -23.28
N ILE A 89 -15.26 9.64 -22.07
CA ILE A 89 -13.97 9.06 -21.73
C ILE A 89 -14.08 7.53 -21.82
N PRO A 90 -13.17 6.86 -22.57
CA PRO A 90 -13.20 5.41 -22.70
C PRO A 90 -12.66 4.72 -21.44
N GLN A 91 -13.16 3.52 -21.16
CA GLN A 91 -12.52 2.59 -20.23
C GLN A 91 -11.16 2.14 -20.78
N PRO A 92 -10.23 1.77 -19.91
CA PRO A 92 -8.95 1.22 -20.35
C PRO A 92 -9.15 0.01 -21.25
N ALA A 93 -8.57 0.07 -22.45
CA ALA A 93 -8.68 -1.00 -23.44
C ALA A 93 -8.11 -2.31 -22.85
N ALA A 94 -8.89 -3.39 -22.92
CA ALA A 94 -8.57 -4.68 -22.32
C ALA A 94 -8.21 -4.61 -20.80
N GLY A 95 -8.68 -3.58 -20.09
CA GLY A 95 -8.35 -3.36 -18.67
C GLY A 95 -6.89 -3.01 -18.44
N GLN A 96 -6.19 -2.41 -19.43
CA GLN A 96 -4.77 -2.08 -19.32
C GLN A 96 -4.52 -0.57 -19.35
N VAL A 97 -3.57 -0.14 -18.51
CA VAL A 97 -3.12 1.25 -18.40
C VAL A 97 -1.60 1.31 -18.44
N ASN A 98 -1.06 2.43 -18.89
CA ASN A 98 0.37 2.70 -18.75
C ASN A 98 0.68 3.15 -17.35
N ILE A 99 1.63 2.49 -16.70
CA ILE A 99 2.15 2.86 -15.40
C ILE A 99 3.62 3.16 -15.47
N THR A 100 4.04 4.17 -14.73
CA THR A 100 5.45 4.52 -14.58
C THR A 100 5.89 4.16 -13.17
N THR A 101 6.87 3.27 -13.07
CA THR A 101 7.44 2.81 -11.80
C THR A 101 8.94 3.10 -11.77
N GLY A 102 9.47 3.30 -10.57
CA GLY A 102 10.90 3.55 -10.38
C GLY A 102 11.27 3.58 -8.91
N GLY A 103 12.55 3.69 -8.61
CA GLY A 103 13.05 3.87 -7.26
C GLY A 103 12.68 5.23 -6.68
N ASN A 104 12.63 5.32 -5.34
CA ASN A 104 12.33 6.56 -4.64
C ASN A 104 13.41 6.83 -3.57
N LEU A 105 14.21 7.86 -3.78
CA LEU A 105 15.27 8.26 -2.85
C LEU A 105 14.77 8.79 -1.50
N ASN A 106 13.49 9.10 -1.39
CA ASN A 106 12.87 9.62 -0.17
C ASN A 106 12.25 8.53 0.72
N VAL A 107 12.34 7.26 0.30
CA VAL A 107 11.87 6.13 1.11
C VAL A 107 12.65 6.07 2.41
N GLN A 108 11.94 5.98 3.53
CA GLN A 108 12.52 5.86 4.86
C GLN A 108 12.62 4.38 5.28
N PRO A 109 13.53 4.04 6.21
CA PRO A 109 13.57 2.70 6.77
C PRO A 109 12.23 2.29 7.43
N GLU A 110 11.85 1.04 7.24
CA GLU A 110 10.74 0.45 7.99
C GLU A 110 11.13 0.21 9.43
N GLU A 111 10.20 0.42 10.34
CA GLU A 111 10.37 0.17 11.76
C GLU A 111 9.33 -0.86 12.21
N SER A 112 9.75 -1.85 12.98
CA SER A 112 8.88 -2.88 13.57
C SER A 112 9.07 -2.91 15.07
N ASP A 113 8.00 -2.65 15.81
CA ASP A 113 7.92 -2.83 17.25
C ASP A 113 7.17 -4.13 17.54
N SER A 114 7.81 -5.01 18.32
CA SER A 114 7.25 -6.31 18.65
C SER A 114 7.24 -6.49 20.16
N PHE A 115 6.07 -6.81 20.71
CA PHE A 115 5.89 -7.17 22.10
C PHE A 115 5.40 -8.62 22.19
N THR A 116 6.02 -9.41 23.06
CA THR A 116 5.57 -10.77 23.35
C THR A 116 5.53 -10.98 24.86
N ILE A 117 4.50 -11.70 25.32
CA ILE A 117 4.41 -12.19 26.70
C ILE A 117 3.81 -13.58 26.69
N GLY A 118 4.38 -14.48 27.45
CA GLY A 118 3.87 -15.84 27.55
C GLY A 118 4.36 -16.59 28.76
N PHE A 119 3.83 -17.79 28.90
CA PHE A 119 4.27 -18.69 29.95
C PHE A 119 4.33 -20.14 29.45
N VAL A 120 5.17 -20.91 30.12
CA VAL A 120 5.29 -22.35 29.93
C VAL A 120 5.06 -23.01 31.26
N ALA A 121 4.18 -24.00 31.31
CA ALA A 121 3.90 -24.82 32.48
C ALA A 121 4.24 -26.28 32.18
N THR A 122 5.01 -26.89 33.09
CA THR A 122 5.43 -28.31 33.05
C THR A 122 5.11 -28.97 34.39
N PRO A 123 3.80 -29.24 34.67
CA PRO A 123 3.38 -29.71 35.99
C PRO A 123 4.07 -31.03 36.36
N SER A 124 4.82 -31.06 37.43
CA SER A 124 5.50 -32.26 37.95
C SER A 124 4.51 -33.39 38.33
N ALA A 125 3.27 -33.02 38.62
CA ALA A 125 2.18 -33.96 38.92
C ALA A 125 1.71 -34.78 37.72
N ILE A 126 1.96 -34.32 36.46
CA ILE A 126 1.55 -34.99 35.23
C ILE A 126 2.79 -35.14 34.34
N PRO A 127 3.45 -36.30 34.36
CA PRO A 127 4.64 -36.53 33.57
C PRO A 127 4.38 -36.35 32.08
N ASN A 128 5.37 -35.76 31.36
CA ASN A 128 5.35 -35.51 29.92
C ASN A 128 4.28 -34.52 29.43
N LEU A 129 3.62 -33.77 30.31
CA LEU A 129 2.75 -32.68 29.93
C LEU A 129 3.53 -31.36 29.89
N THR A 130 3.45 -30.66 28.75
CA THR A 130 3.93 -29.27 28.63
C THR A 130 2.81 -28.45 28.01
N PHE A 131 2.51 -27.32 28.65
CA PHE A 131 1.53 -26.37 28.18
C PHE A 131 2.18 -24.99 27.99
N SER A 132 1.95 -24.33 26.86
CA SER A 132 2.45 -22.97 26.63
C SER A 132 1.38 -22.09 26.00
N VAL A 133 1.38 -20.84 26.43
CA VAL A 133 0.56 -19.76 25.83
C VAL A 133 1.46 -18.57 25.62
N ASP A 134 1.40 -17.99 24.43
CA ASP A 134 2.09 -16.77 24.06
C ASP A 134 1.10 -15.80 23.41
N TYR A 135 1.12 -14.56 23.89
CA TYR A 135 0.51 -13.41 23.25
C TYR A 135 1.61 -12.60 22.55
N TYR A 136 1.34 -12.13 21.36
CA TYR A 136 2.22 -11.23 20.63
C TYR A 136 1.44 -10.07 20.02
N ASP A 137 2.10 -8.92 19.93
CA ASP A 137 1.64 -7.72 19.25
C ASP A 137 2.80 -7.19 18.42
N ILE A 138 2.55 -6.98 17.12
CA ILE A 138 3.57 -6.56 16.16
C ILE A 138 3.01 -5.41 15.35
N GLU A 139 3.65 -4.26 15.45
CA GLU A 139 3.34 -3.07 14.66
C GLU A 139 4.47 -2.77 13.69
N ILE A 140 4.13 -2.62 12.41
CA ILE A 140 5.08 -2.20 11.38
C ILE A 140 4.67 -0.82 10.90
N THR A 141 5.61 0.14 10.99
CA THR A 141 5.43 1.50 10.52
C THR A 141 6.35 1.79 9.35
N LYS A 142 5.97 2.74 8.49
CA LYS A 142 6.72 3.11 7.28
C LYS A 142 6.99 1.93 6.35
N ALA A 143 6.05 0.96 6.29
CA ALA A 143 6.19 -0.21 5.42
C ALA A 143 6.44 0.23 3.97
N ILE A 144 7.48 -0.32 3.37
CA ILE A 144 7.84 -0.01 1.98
C ILE A 144 7.06 -0.94 1.07
N SER A 145 6.13 -0.38 0.32
CA SER A 145 5.34 -1.11 -0.66
C SER A 145 5.20 -0.30 -1.95
N THR A 146 4.97 -1.00 -3.04
CA THR A 146 4.59 -0.37 -4.31
C THR A 146 3.07 -0.50 -4.43
N PRO A 147 2.31 0.61 -4.41
CA PRO A 147 0.87 0.55 -4.64
C PRO A 147 0.57 0.02 -6.03
N THR A 148 -0.50 -0.74 -6.15
CA THR A 148 -1.03 -1.16 -7.46
C THR A 148 -1.77 0.00 -8.14
N GLU A 149 -2.05 -0.13 -9.43
CA GLU A 149 -2.84 0.83 -10.20
C GLU A 149 -4.23 1.01 -9.59
N SER A 150 -4.84 -0.09 -9.14
CA SER A 150 -6.14 -0.09 -8.47
C SER A 150 -6.08 0.63 -7.12
N ASP A 151 -4.99 0.47 -6.35
CA ASP A 151 -4.81 1.20 -5.10
C ASP A 151 -4.66 2.70 -5.35
N ALA A 152 -3.91 3.12 -6.37
CA ALA A 152 -3.73 4.52 -6.73
C ALA A 152 -5.07 5.17 -7.13
N ILE A 153 -5.87 4.48 -7.93
CA ILE A 153 -7.21 4.91 -8.32
C ILE A 153 -8.13 4.98 -7.09
N ALA A 154 -8.15 3.94 -6.25
CA ALA A 154 -8.98 3.92 -5.05
C ALA A 154 -8.64 5.09 -4.10
N LEU A 155 -7.36 5.31 -3.80
CA LEU A 155 -6.91 6.42 -2.93
C LEU A 155 -7.26 7.80 -3.47
N CYS A 156 -7.23 7.99 -4.80
CA CYS A 156 -7.63 9.24 -5.42
C CYS A 156 -9.14 9.44 -5.39
N PHE A 157 -9.91 8.41 -5.74
CA PHE A 157 -11.35 8.53 -5.99
C PHE A 157 -12.24 8.12 -4.81
N ASP A 158 -11.68 7.62 -3.70
CA ASP A 158 -12.40 7.47 -2.43
C ASP A 158 -12.89 8.83 -1.89
N ASN A 159 -12.07 9.87 -2.11
CA ASN A 159 -12.46 11.25 -1.86
C ASN A 159 -12.00 12.16 -3.02
N PRO A 160 -12.73 12.18 -4.15
CA PRO A 160 -12.29 12.85 -5.36
C PRO A 160 -12.18 14.36 -5.16
N SER A 161 -10.98 14.89 -5.36
CA SER A 161 -10.69 16.32 -5.29
C SER A 161 -9.42 16.64 -6.09
N PRO A 162 -9.38 17.74 -6.84
CA PRO A 162 -8.16 18.23 -7.47
C PRO A 162 -7.01 18.48 -6.48
N ALA A 163 -7.32 18.72 -5.20
CA ALA A 163 -6.35 18.94 -4.14
C ALA A 163 -5.88 17.64 -3.47
N ASN A 164 -6.47 16.49 -3.79
CA ASN A 164 -6.04 15.21 -3.23
C ASN A 164 -4.67 14.82 -3.80
N ALA A 165 -3.66 14.74 -2.93
CA ALA A 165 -2.28 14.40 -3.32
C ALA A 165 -2.17 13.02 -4.00
N ALA A 166 -3.05 12.07 -3.67
CA ALA A 166 -3.09 10.76 -4.32
C ALA A 166 -3.47 10.83 -5.81
N CYS A 167 -4.15 11.89 -6.23
CA CYS A 167 -4.53 12.12 -7.63
C CYS A 167 -3.40 12.68 -8.49
N ALA A 168 -2.36 13.27 -7.88
CA ALA A 168 -1.30 13.99 -8.61
C ALA A 168 -0.45 13.09 -9.55
N GLY A 169 -0.43 11.77 -9.27
CA GLY A 169 0.29 10.80 -10.10
C GLY A 169 -0.55 10.24 -11.26
N ILE A 170 -1.83 10.60 -11.38
CA ILE A 170 -2.72 10.12 -12.42
C ILE A 170 -2.78 11.17 -13.53
N VAL A 171 -2.28 10.81 -14.72
CA VAL A 171 -2.27 11.69 -15.89
C VAL A 171 -3.11 11.06 -16.99
N ARG A 172 -4.00 11.85 -17.58
CA ARG A 172 -4.93 11.42 -18.63
C ARG A 172 -4.49 11.91 -20.01
N SER A 173 -4.85 11.17 -21.01
CA SER A 173 -4.68 11.55 -22.42
C SER A 173 -5.35 12.92 -22.70
N PRO A 174 -4.62 13.88 -23.27
CA PRO A 174 -5.17 15.18 -23.65
C PRO A 174 -6.10 15.10 -24.88
N ILE A 175 -6.22 13.94 -25.51
CA ILE A 175 -7.04 13.72 -26.70
C ILE A 175 -8.44 13.28 -26.31
N ASP A 176 -8.56 12.19 -25.55
CA ASP A 176 -9.82 11.55 -25.20
C ASP A 176 -10.10 11.50 -23.68
N GLY A 177 -9.09 11.81 -22.85
CA GLY A 177 -9.20 11.76 -21.40
C GLY A 177 -9.01 10.36 -20.81
N GLY A 178 -8.71 9.36 -21.61
CA GLY A 178 -8.49 7.98 -21.18
C GLY A 178 -7.18 7.79 -20.41
N LEU A 179 -6.99 6.60 -19.84
CA LEU A 179 -5.78 6.18 -19.10
C LEU A 179 -4.93 5.17 -19.88
N SER A 180 -5.37 4.75 -21.06
CA SER A 180 -4.68 3.71 -21.84
C SER A 180 -3.36 4.18 -22.46
N GLY A 181 -3.10 5.47 -22.48
CA GLY A 181 -1.92 6.06 -23.12
C GLY A 181 -1.89 5.90 -24.62
N ASP A 182 -1.56 6.97 -25.34
CA ASP A 182 -1.32 6.98 -26.79
C ASP A 182 0.15 6.67 -27.10
#